data_bf12570638b04c62e6b1d8c6d84b7e02
#
_entry.id   bf12570638b04c62e6b1d8c6d84b7e02
#
_cell.length_a   1.000
_cell.length_b   1.000
_cell.length_c   1.000
_cell.angle_alpha   90.00
_cell.angle_beta   90.00
_cell.angle_gamma   90.00
#
_symmetry.space_group_name_H-M   'P 1'
#
loop_
_entity.id
_entity.type
_entity.pdbx_description
1 polymer ?
#
loop_
_entity_poly.entity_id
_entity_poly.type
_entity_poly.pdbx_seq_one_letter_code
_entity_poly.pdbx_strand_id
1 'polypeptide(L)'
;MPKLSVIVPFYNVQQYAPDTLVSLRANTREDFEFVLVDDCSTDATPEILERAERELPGAVVIRHERNGGLATARNTGIDAARGDYLTFLDGDDWLAPGYFPRLLAAIEELGCDFVRTDHVQCTGRARSIHRVPLGRRGTVLSPRDGILPADRSTSVDYAYAWAGVYHRRLVDRGLLHFTDGLRTAEDRPWIWKLHREADSFAVVGLLGVHYRRGVASSLTQIGDVRQLDFIRAFDQVVEETARDPEAGRLLPKAVRTYCAIMTHHLGTIERFEPAVARQLRSLCAAALRRMPQDVLAEVMDSMDTERASTLRRVRRRPTAARSAVAV
;
A
#
# COMPACT_ATOMS: atom_id res chain seq x y z
N MET A 1 17.83 -1.61 22.83
CA MET A 1 16.73 -1.12 21.99
C MET A 1 16.49 -2.17 20.90
N PRO A 2 15.26 -2.38 20.45
CA PRO A 2 15.00 -3.34 19.38
C PRO A 2 15.68 -2.92 18.08
N LYS A 3 16.05 -3.91 17.27
CA LYS A 3 16.60 -3.69 15.94
C LYS A 3 15.48 -3.57 14.90
N LEU A 4 14.45 -4.41 15.01
CA LEU A 4 13.33 -4.44 14.08
C LEU A 4 12.01 -4.28 14.83
N SER A 5 11.17 -3.34 14.37
CA SER A 5 9.77 -3.23 14.75
C SER A 5 8.89 -3.79 13.64
N VAL A 6 8.07 -4.76 13.97
CA VAL A 6 7.08 -5.36 13.09
C VAL A 6 5.71 -4.81 13.44
N ILE A 7 5.11 -4.04 12.53
CA ILE A 7 3.80 -3.39 12.74
C ILE A 7 2.72 -4.24 12.07
N VAL A 8 1.74 -4.67 12.86
CA VAL A 8 0.68 -5.57 12.38
C VAL A 8 -0.68 -5.00 12.76
N PRO A 9 -1.40 -4.36 11.83
CA PRO A 9 -2.78 -3.94 12.04
C PRO A 9 -3.74 -5.11 11.95
N PHE A 10 -4.73 -5.14 12.84
CA PHE A 10 -5.80 -6.13 12.88
C PHE A 10 -7.17 -5.43 12.91
N TYR A 11 -8.13 -5.93 12.15
CA TYR A 11 -9.52 -5.52 12.22
C TYR A 11 -10.45 -6.65 11.76
N ASN A 12 -11.20 -7.26 12.69
CA ASN A 12 -12.16 -8.33 12.41
C ASN A 12 -11.57 -9.49 11.58
N VAL A 13 -10.43 -10.02 12.04
CA VAL A 13 -9.68 -11.09 11.37
C VAL A 13 -9.48 -12.32 12.25
N GLN A 14 -10.39 -12.59 13.21
CA GLN A 14 -10.32 -13.73 14.14
C GLN A 14 -10.01 -15.07 13.45
N GLN A 15 -10.46 -15.23 12.20
CA GLN A 15 -10.26 -16.46 11.42
C GLN A 15 -8.80 -16.62 10.95
N TYR A 16 -8.07 -15.52 10.76
CA TYR A 16 -6.73 -15.49 10.15
C TYR A 16 -5.63 -15.12 11.14
N ALA A 17 -5.94 -14.31 12.13
CA ALA A 17 -4.99 -13.85 13.15
C ALA A 17 -4.16 -14.97 13.80
N PRO A 18 -4.72 -16.17 14.10
CA PRO A 18 -3.91 -17.27 14.63
C PRO A 18 -2.76 -17.70 13.72
N ASP A 19 -2.99 -17.81 12.39
CA ASP A 19 -1.95 -18.15 11.42
C ASP A 19 -0.86 -17.08 11.38
N THR A 20 -1.26 -15.81 11.36
CA THR A 20 -0.36 -14.65 11.39
C THR A 20 0.53 -14.72 12.64
N LEU A 21 -0.04 -14.88 13.83
CA LEU A 21 0.68 -14.94 15.10
C LEU A 21 1.63 -16.14 15.22
N VAL A 22 1.23 -17.31 14.72
CA VAL A 22 2.11 -18.48 14.63
C VAL A 22 3.31 -18.18 13.74
N SER A 23 3.10 -17.47 12.62
CA SER A 23 4.18 -17.11 11.71
C SER A 23 5.12 -16.05 12.30
N LEU A 24 4.60 -15.10 13.08
CA LEU A 24 5.41 -14.13 13.83
C LEU A 24 6.31 -14.85 14.84
N ARG A 25 5.75 -15.81 15.59
CA ARG A 25 6.51 -16.60 16.57
C ARG A 25 7.67 -17.36 15.92
N ALA A 26 7.50 -17.87 14.70
CA ALA A 26 8.57 -18.54 13.93
C ALA A 26 9.63 -17.55 13.38
N ASN A 27 9.45 -16.25 13.60
CA ASN A 27 10.33 -15.17 13.15
C ASN A 27 10.87 -14.30 14.30
N THR A 28 10.73 -14.74 15.56
CA THR A 28 11.19 -13.98 16.73
C THR A 28 12.73 -13.97 16.86
N ARG A 29 13.23 -12.85 17.39
CA ARG A 29 14.59 -12.67 17.92
C ARG A 29 14.48 -11.78 19.18
N GLU A 30 15.49 -11.82 20.06
CA GLU A 30 15.50 -11.03 21.29
C GLU A 30 15.48 -9.51 21.04
N ASP A 31 15.98 -9.07 19.88
CA ASP A 31 16.04 -7.68 19.44
C ASP A 31 14.90 -7.30 18.48
N PHE A 32 13.82 -8.07 18.44
CA PHE A 32 12.61 -7.75 17.67
C PHE A 32 11.47 -7.34 18.61
N GLU A 33 10.66 -6.37 18.17
CA GLU A 33 9.37 -6.05 18.79
C GLU A 33 8.24 -6.20 17.77
N PHE A 34 7.06 -6.55 18.26
CA PHE A 34 5.85 -6.74 17.47
C PHE A 34 4.78 -5.77 17.99
N VAL A 35 4.48 -4.73 17.21
CA VAL A 35 3.44 -3.75 17.55
C VAL A 35 2.15 -4.20 16.88
N LEU A 36 1.28 -4.84 17.67
CA LEU A 36 -0.01 -5.38 17.23
C LEU A 36 -1.08 -4.33 17.47
N VAL A 37 -1.68 -3.79 16.42
CA VAL A 37 -2.68 -2.71 16.54
C VAL A 37 -4.07 -3.25 16.21
N ASP A 38 -4.95 -3.32 17.21
CA ASP A 38 -6.37 -3.64 17.02
C ASP A 38 -7.16 -2.37 16.70
N ASP A 39 -7.64 -2.26 15.48
CA ASP A 39 -8.41 -1.10 15.00
C ASP A 39 -9.89 -1.20 15.39
N CYS A 40 -10.17 -1.44 16.68
CA CYS A 40 -11.52 -1.57 17.27
C CYS A 40 -12.29 -2.76 16.67
N SER A 41 -11.71 -3.97 16.70
CA SER A 41 -12.38 -5.20 16.29
C SER A 41 -13.61 -5.51 17.17
N THR A 42 -14.62 -6.12 16.56
CA THR A 42 -15.89 -6.50 17.18
C THR A 42 -16.11 -8.03 17.20
N ASP A 43 -15.18 -8.79 16.66
CA ASP A 43 -15.11 -10.25 16.71
C ASP A 43 -14.13 -10.71 17.81
N ALA A 44 -13.70 -11.97 17.82
CA ALA A 44 -12.75 -12.49 18.81
C ALA A 44 -11.27 -12.08 18.58
N THR A 45 -11.00 -11.14 17.67
CA THR A 45 -9.62 -10.66 17.41
C THR A 45 -8.96 -10.09 18.68
N PRO A 46 -9.64 -9.23 19.51
CA PRO A 46 -9.04 -8.66 20.71
C PRO A 46 -8.53 -9.72 21.70
N GLU A 47 -9.33 -10.75 21.98
CA GLU A 47 -8.97 -11.84 22.91
C GLU A 47 -7.80 -12.66 22.39
N ILE A 48 -7.71 -12.82 21.06
CA ILE A 48 -6.59 -13.49 20.40
C ILE A 48 -5.31 -12.67 20.59
N LEU A 49 -5.38 -11.35 20.43
CA LEU A 49 -4.23 -10.45 20.59
C LEU A 49 -3.77 -10.34 22.05
N GLU A 50 -4.69 -10.27 23.02
CA GLU A 50 -4.36 -10.29 24.46
C GLU A 50 -3.59 -11.57 24.85
N ARG A 51 -3.93 -12.71 24.26
CA ARG A 51 -3.18 -13.94 24.44
C ARG A 51 -1.80 -13.84 23.78
N ALA A 52 -1.75 -13.30 22.56
CA ALA A 52 -0.49 -13.13 21.82
C ALA A 52 0.49 -12.22 22.58
N GLU A 53 0.02 -11.16 23.21
CA GLU A 53 0.88 -10.27 24.03
C GLU A 53 1.60 -11.01 25.16
N ARG A 54 0.94 -11.98 25.78
CA ARG A 54 1.54 -12.81 26.82
C ARG A 54 2.50 -13.90 26.31
N GLU A 55 2.27 -14.38 25.09
CA GLU A 55 2.94 -15.57 24.55
C GLU A 55 4.02 -15.25 23.50
N LEU A 56 3.96 -14.09 22.83
CA LEU A 56 4.91 -13.68 21.81
C LEU A 56 5.94 -12.70 22.40
N PRO A 57 7.21 -13.12 22.56
CA PRO A 57 8.24 -12.23 23.10
C PRO A 57 8.35 -10.92 22.32
N GLY A 58 8.38 -9.80 23.02
CA GLY A 58 8.48 -8.48 22.43
C GLY A 58 7.18 -7.94 21.80
N ALA A 59 6.04 -8.62 22.00
CA ALA A 59 4.74 -8.13 21.56
C ALA A 59 4.20 -7.03 22.49
N VAL A 60 3.59 -6.02 21.88
CA VAL A 60 2.82 -4.95 22.53
C VAL A 60 1.53 -4.79 21.77
N VAL A 61 0.39 -4.82 22.46
CA VAL A 61 -0.94 -4.62 21.88
C VAL A 61 -1.41 -3.19 22.11
N ILE A 62 -1.84 -2.53 21.04
CA ILE A 62 -2.48 -1.21 21.10
C ILE A 62 -3.91 -1.37 20.56
N ARG A 63 -4.89 -0.90 21.31
CA ARG A 63 -6.29 -0.99 20.92
C ARG A 63 -6.87 0.40 20.70
N HIS A 64 -7.50 0.60 19.53
CA HIS A 64 -8.23 1.82 19.24
C HIS A 64 -9.62 1.81 19.86
N GLU A 65 -10.09 2.96 20.33
CA GLU A 65 -11.47 3.14 20.84
C GLU A 65 -12.51 3.16 19.72
N ARG A 66 -12.09 3.48 18.50
CA ARG A 66 -12.92 3.53 17.28
C ARG A 66 -12.11 3.09 16.06
N ASN A 67 -12.79 2.51 15.08
CA ASN A 67 -12.16 2.12 13.83
C ASN A 67 -11.64 3.35 13.06
N GLY A 68 -10.32 3.46 12.93
CA GLY A 68 -9.62 4.51 12.21
C GLY A 68 -9.31 4.14 10.75
N GLY A 69 -9.30 2.85 10.42
CA GLY A 69 -8.88 2.29 9.15
C GLY A 69 -7.39 1.94 9.10
N LEU A 70 -7.01 1.21 8.06
CA LEU A 70 -5.69 0.61 7.92
C LEU A 70 -4.54 1.63 7.99
N ALA A 71 -4.70 2.80 7.34
CA ALA A 71 -3.71 3.87 7.39
C ALA A 71 -3.45 4.35 8.83
N THR A 72 -4.52 4.64 9.58
CA THR A 72 -4.43 5.10 10.97
C THR A 72 -3.82 4.02 11.88
N ALA A 73 -4.21 2.76 11.71
CA ALA A 73 -3.64 1.66 12.48
C ALA A 73 -2.13 1.47 12.22
N ARG A 74 -1.69 1.59 10.96
CA ARG A 74 -0.26 1.57 10.62
C ARG A 74 0.47 2.78 11.20
N ASN A 75 -0.11 3.99 11.14
CA ASN A 75 0.48 5.20 11.74
C ASN A 75 0.65 5.05 13.25
N THR A 76 -0.37 4.56 13.98
CA THR A 76 -0.25 4.24 15.41
C THR A 76 0.90 3.26 15.68
N GLY A 77 1.05 2.24 14.84
CA GLY A 77 2.15 1.28 14.95
C GLY A 77 3.52 1.92 14.69
N ILE A 78 3.63 2.84 13.72
CA ILE A 78 4.86 3.60 13.43
C ILE A 78 5.26 4.45 14.62
N ASP A 79 4.30 5.18 15.23
CA ASP A 79 4.53 6.06 16.37
C ASP A 79 4.96 5.29 17.62
N ALA A 80 4.47 4.08 17.80
CA ALA A 80 4.83 3.20 18.93
C ALA A 80 6.13 2.42 18.71
N ALA A 81 6.56 2.27 17.46
CA ALA A 81 7.74 1.49 17.10
C ALA A 81 9.05 2.15 17.61
N ARG A 82 10.00 1.33 18.10
CA ARG A 82 11.27 1.78 18.68
C ARG A 82 12.51 1.22 17.97
N GLY A 83 12.32 0.27 17.07
CA GLY A 83 13.42 -0.40 16.34
C GLY A 83 14.14 0.54 15.36
N ASP A 84 15.41 0.23 15.07
CA ASP A 84 16.21 0.94 14.06
C ASP A 84 15.61 0.78 12.64
N TYR A 85 14.90 -0.31 12.44
CA TYR A 85 14.20 -0.65 11.21
C TYR A 85 12.73 -0.99 11.49
N LEU A 86 11.86 -0.70 10.53
CA LEU A 86 10.43 -0.99 10.59
C LEU A 86 10.02 -1.87 9.42
N THR A 87 9.06 -2.76 9.65
CA THR A 87 8.37 -3.52 8.59
C THR A 87 6.91 -3.68 8.95
N PHE A 88 6.09 -4.03 7.96
CA PHE A 88 4.65 -4.24 8.14
C PHE A 88 4.28 -5.69 7.80
N LEU A 89 3.16 -6.15 8.36
CA LEU A 89 2.47 -7.38 7.95
C LEU A 89 0.98 -7.15 8.16
N ASP A 90 0.14 -7.54 7.21
CA ASP A 90 -1.31 -7.46 7.42
C ASP A 90 -1.80 -8.65 8.27
N GLY A 91 -2.79 -8.41 9.15
CA GLY A 91 -3.25 -9.36 10.16
C GLY A 91 -3.96 -10.61 9.64
N ASP A 92 -4.14 -10.72 8.31
CA ASP A 92 -4.70 -11.87 7.61
C ASP A 92 -3.67 -12.62 6.74
N ASP A 93 -2.40 -12.16 6.75
CA ASP A 93 -1.28 -12.76 6.02
C ASP A 93 -0.36 -13.57 6.94
N TRP A 94 0.60 -14.30 6.39
CA TRP A 94 1.58 -15.05 7.17
C TRP A 94 2.97 -15.06 6.53
N LEU A 95 3.97 -15.48 7.30
CA LEU A 95 5.38 -15.44 6.94
C LEU A 95 5.98 -16.82 6.82
N ALA A 96 6.96 -16.98 5.93
CA ALA A 96 7.88 -18.10 5.97
C ALA A 96 8.79 -18.01 7.21
N PRO A 97 9.16 -19.15 7.82
CA PRO A 97 10.09 -19.16 8.96
C PRO A 97 11.44 -18.49 8.61
N GLY A 98 11.96 -17.68 9.54
CA GLY A 98 13.23 -16.98 9.39
C GLY A 98 13.26 -15.87 8.33
N TYR A 99 12.11 -15.37 7.90
CA TYR A 99 12.04 -14.27 6.91
C TYR A 99 12.57 -12.97 7.48
N PHE A 100 12.13 -12.52 8.66
CA PHE A 100 12.55 -11.25 9.24
C PHE A 100 14.05 -11.17 9.55
N PRO A 101 14.71 -12.20 10.12
CA PRO A 101 16.16 -12.19 10.25
C PRO A 101 16.91 -11.97 8.92
N ARG A 102 16.45 -12.61 7.83
CA ARG A 102 17.05 -12.44 6.50
C ARG A 102 16.76 -11.06 5.90
N LEU A 103 15.56 -10.52 6.17
CA LEU A 103 15.15 -9.20 5.71
C LEU A 103 15.99 -8.11 6.38
N LEU A 104 16.19 -8.22 7.70
CA LEU A 104 17.05 -7.32 8.47
C LEU A 104 18.50 -7.39 7.99
N ALA A 105 19.07 -8.58 7.84
CA ALA A 105 20.42 -8.76 7.33
C ALA A 105 20.61 -8.09 5.96
N ALA A 106 19.63 -8.21 5.05
CA ALA A 106 19.69 -7.60 3.73
C ALA A 106 19.74 -6.06 3.77
N ILE A 107 18.95 -5.41 4.61
CA ILE A 107 18.99 -3.93 4.70
C ILE A 107 20.24 -3.43 5.41
N GLU A 108 20.72 -4.15 6.43
CA GLU A 108 21.98 -3.82 7.13
C GLU A 108 23.19 -3.95 6.19
N GLU A 109 23.26 -5.00 5.38
CA GLU A 109 24.31 -5.19 4.39
C GLU A 109 24.31 -4.11 3.30
N LEU A 110 23.12 -3.75 2.80
CA LEU A 110 22.96 -2.75 1.74
C LEU A 110 23.09 -1.30 2.23
N GLY A 111 22.81 -1.02 3.51
CA GLY A 111 22.91 0.31 4.13
C GLY A 111 21.99 1.37 3.55
N CYS A 112 20.93 0.97 2.83
CA CYS A 112 20.00 1.88 2.18
C CYS A 112 18.80 2.28 3.08
N ASP A 113 17.99 3.24 2.61
CA ASP A 113 16.82 3.73 3.35
C ASP A 113 15.72 2.68 3.44
N PHE A 114 15.49 1.93 2.36
CA PHE A 114 14.51 0.85 2.36
C PHE A 114 14.85 -0.25 1.36
N VAL A 115 14.40 -1.46 1.68
CA VAL A 115 14.51 -2.63 0.81
C VAL A 115 13.10 -3.10 0.44
N ARG A 116 12.91 -3.45 -0.83
CA ARG A 116 11.68 -4.09 -1.31
C ARG A 116 11.91 -5.57 -1.57
N THR A 117 10.87 -6.39 -1.33
CA THR A 117 10.95 -7.84 -1.50
C THR A 117 9.82 -8.36 -2.39
N ASP A 118 10.07 -9.50 -3.02
CA ASP A 118 9.04 -10.28 -3.70
C ASP A 118 8.09 -10.93 -2.68
N HIS A 119 6.93 -11.44 -3.13
CA HIS A 119 6.01 -12.17 -2.26
C HIS A 119 5.36 -13.36 -2.98
N VAL A 120 4.71 -14.21 -2.19
CA VAL A 120 3.90 -15.32 -2.68
C VAL A 120 2.43 -14.95 -2.50
N GLN A 121 1.68 -14.86 -3.59
CA GLN A 121 0.22 -14.72 -3.53
C GLN A 121 -0.43 -16.09 -3.37
N CYS A 122 -1.37 -16.19 -2.42
CA CYS A 122 -2.02 -17.41 -2.02
C CYS A 122 -3.53 -17.31 -2.27
N THR A 123 -4.07 -18.11 -3.19
CA THR A 123 -5.51 -18.18 -3.48
C THR A 123 -5.97 -19.62 -3.30
N GLY A 124 -6.63 -19.92 -2.18
CA GLY A 124 -6.89 -21.29 -1.78
C GLY A 124 -5.59 -22.11 -1.70
N ARG A 125 -5.48 -23.17 -2.54
CA ARG A 125 -4.26 -23.99 -2.64
C ARG A 125 -3.24 -23.46 -3.67
N ALA A 126 -3.64 -22.56 -4.54
CA ALA A 126 -2.75 -22.01 -5.56
C ALA A 126 -1.73 -21.03 -4.94
N ARG A 127 -0.50 -21.08 -5.47
CA ARG A 127 0.60 -20.20 -5.09
C ARG A 127 1.22 -19.61 -6.34
N SER A 128 1.40 -18.28 -6.36
CA SER A 128 2.09 -17.58 -7.44
C SER A 128 3.09 -16.58 -6.89
N ILE A 129 4.25 -16.50 -7.52
CA ILE A 129 5.29 -15.53 -7.13
C ILE A 129 5.01 -14.21 -7.83
N HIS A 130 4.90 -13.16 -7.03
CA HIS A 130 4.80 -11.79 -7.49
C HIS A 130 6.11 -11.05 -7.22
N ARG A 131 6.72 -10.55 -8.28
CA ARG A 131 8.03 -9.89 -8.21
C ARG A 131 7.89 -8.38 -8.28
N VAL A 132 8.73 -7.69 -7.50
CA VAL A 132 8.92 -6.24 -7.69
C VAL A 132 9.36 -6.01 -9.13
N PRO A 133 8.69 -5.14 -9.90
CA PRO A 133 9.03 -4.90 -11.30
C PRO A 133 10.26 -3.98 -11.43
N LEU A 134 11.42 -4.52 -11.04
CA LEU A 134 12.75 -3.92 -11.16
C LEU A 134 13.77 -5.03 -11.45
N GLY A 135 14.55 -4.88 -12.51
CA GLY A 135 15.46 -5.91 -12.97
C GLY A 135 16.70 -6.08 -12.09
N ARG A 136 17.26 -4.99 -11.56
CA ARG A 136 18.42 -5.03 -10.67
C ARG A 136 18.05 -5.49 -9.28
N ARG A 137 18.78 -6.46 -8.76
CA ARG A 137 18.58 -7.05 -7.43
C ARG A 137 19.88 -6.93 -6.63
N GLY A 138 19.76 -6.74 -5.29
CA GLY A 138 20.91 -6.64 -4.39
C GLY A 138 21.84 -5.47 -4.69
N THR A 139 21.32 -4.41 -5.31
CA THR A 139 22.09 -3.20 -5.64
C THR A 139 21.34 -1.98 -5.14
N VAL A 140 22.04 -1.08 -4.46
CA VAL A 140 21.49 0.20 -4.01
C VAL A 140 21.33 1.13 -5.20
N LEU A 141 20.15 1.72 -5.33
CA LEU A 141 19.72 2.59 -6.43
C LEU A 141 19.07 3.86 -5.88
N SER A 142 18.96 4.88 -6.74
CA SER A 142 18.05 5.99 -6.47
C SER A 142 16.61 5.51 -6.53
N PRO A 143 15.75 5.80 -5.52
CA PRO A 143 14.34 5.40 -5.57
C PRO A 143 13.60 6.02 -6.76
N ARG A 144 14.00 7.18 -7.25
CA ARG A 144 13.45 7.83 -8.46
C ARG A 144 13.57 6.96 -9.71
N ASP A 145 14.63 6.14 -9.81
CA ASP A 145 14.78 5.14 -10.88
C ASP A 145 13.73 4.02 -10.81
N GLY A 146 13.15 3.80 -9.63
CA GLY A 146 12.05 2.87 -9.43
C GLY A 146 10.67 3.39 -9.86
N ILE A 147 10.57 4.67 -10.24
CA ILE A 147 9.35 5.28 -10.79
C ILE A 147 9.25 5.03 -12.30
N LEU A 148 10.37 5.07 -13.01
CA LEU A 148 10.44 5.04 -14.47
C LEU A 148 10.82 3.66 -15.03
N PRO A 149 10.50 3.40 -16.30
CA PRO A 149 9.86 4.26 -17.29
C PRO A 149 8.33 4.37 -17.12
N ALA A 150 7.73 5.37 -17.76
CA ALA A 150 6.30 5.65 -17.61
C ALA A 150 5.37 4.62 -18.29
N ASP A 151 5.83 3.98 -19.36
CA ASP A 151 5.04 3.14 -20.28
C ASP A 151 4.76 1.71 -19.78
N ARG A 152 5.39 1.29 -18.68
CA ARG A 152 5.23 -0.06 -18.10
C ARG A 152 5.16 -0.04 -16.57
N SER A 153 4.86 -1.20 -15.99
CA SER A 153 4.88 -1.38 -14.53
C SER A 153 6.31 -1.27 -14.00
N THR A 154 6.47 -0.56 -12.90
CA THR A 154 7.77 -0.28 -12.24
C THR A 154 7.61 -0.46 -10.72
N SER A 155 8.70 -0.29 -9.96
CA SER A 155 8.71 -0.51 -8.50
C SER A 155 7.65 0.31 -7.76
N VAL A 156 7.36 1.52 -8.21
CA VAL A 156 6.33 2.38 -7.60
C VAL A 156 4.90 1.85 -7.78
N ASP A 157 4.65 1.00 -8.78
CA ASP A 157 3.34 0.38 -8.98
C ASP A 157 3.12 -0.84 -8.05
N TYR A 158 4.19 -1.35 -7.44
CA TYR A 158 4.17 -2.46 -6.49
C TYR A 158 3.92 -1.92 -5.07
N ALA A 159 2.72 -1.39 -4.85
CA ALA A 159 2.35 -0.66 -3.65
C ALA A 159 1.84 -1.60 -2.55
N TYR A 160 2.76 -2.34 -1.94
CA TYR A 160 2.52 -3.21 -0.78
C TYR A 160 3.44 -2.77 0.36
N ALA A 161 2.91 -2.12 1.39
CA ALA A 161 3.71 -1.63 2.51
C ALA A 161 4.50 -2.74 3.21
N TRP A 162 3.89 -3.92 3.35
CA TRP A 162 4.51 -5.10 3.98
C TRP A 162 5.59 -5.78 3.11
N ALA A 163 5.73 -5.43 1.83
CA ALA A 163 6.74 -6.05 0.97
C ALA A 163 8.09 -5.33 1.08
N GLY A 164 8.64 -5.23 2.29
CA GLY A 164 9.93 -4.60 2.49
C GLY A 164 10.23 -4.23 3.94
N VAL A 165 11.36 -3.56 4.14
CA VAL A 165 11.84 -3.04 5.42
C VAL A 165 12.38 -1.63 5.22
N TYR A 166 12.25 -0.78 6.24
CA TYR A 166 12.43 0.66 6.18
C TYR A 166 13.30 1.13 7.35
N HIS A 167 14.33 1.90 7.09
CA HIS A 167 15.16 2.48 8.14
C HIS A 167 14.39 3.58 8.87
N ARG A 168 14.52 3.65 10.21
CA ARG A 168 13.85 4.63 11.09
C ARG A 168 14.03 6.08 10.66
N ARG A 169 15.20 6.44 10.09
CA ARG A 169 15.41 7.80 9.55
C ARG A 169 14.33 8.29 8.60
N LEU A 170 13.59 7.36 7.96
CA LEU A 170 12.43 7.72 7.13
C LEU A 170 11.23 8.16 7.98
N VAL A 171 11.07 7.63 9.21
CA VAL A 171 10.05 8.12 10.17
C VAL A 171 10.40 9.56 10.59
N ASP A 172 11.66 9.79 10.96
CA ASP A 172 12.14 11.10 11.40
C ASP A 172 11.97 12.18 10.31
N ARG A 173 12.00 11.77 9.05
CA ARG A 173 11.74 12.63 7.87
C ARG A 173 10.25 12.72 7.50
N GLY A 174 9.35 12.07 8.23
CA GLY A 174 7.91 12.04 7.94
C GLY A 174 7.53 11.24 6.68
N LEU A 175 8.42 10.36 6.19
CA LEU A 175 8.23 9.63 4.93
C LEU A 175 7.48 8.30 5.09
N LEU A 176 7.37 7.75 6.31
CA LEU A 176 6.69 6.47 6.55
C LEU A 176 5.21 6.60 6.94
N HIS A 177 4.75 7.78 7.36
CA HIS A 177 3.33 7.94 7.71
C HIS A 177 2.43 7.93 6.48
N PHE A 178 1.33 7.20 6.61
CA PHE A 178 0.26 7.12 5.61
C PHE A 178 -0.66 8.33 5.70
N THR A 179 -1.29 8.69 4.58
CA THR A 179 -2.28 9.77 4.56
C THR A 179 -3.55 9.34 5.27
N ASP A 180 -3.93 10.08 6.30
CA ASP A 180 -5.14 9.80 7.07
C ASP A 180 -6.42 9.99 6.24
N GLY A 181 -7.47 9.24 6.63
CA GLY A 181 -8.79 9.33 6.01
C GLY A 181 -8.92 8.65 4.66
N LEU A 182 -7.88 7.94 4.18
CA LEU A 182 -8.00 6.98 3.08
C LEU A 182 -8.35 5.61 3.64
N ARG A 183 -9.51 5.07 3.26
CA ARG A 183 -9.96 3.74 3.67
C ARG A 183 -9.44 2.63 2.76
N THR A 184 -9.04 2.98 1.53
CA THR A 184 -8.38 2.12 0.56
C THR A 184 -7.35 2.91 -0.23
N ALA A 185 -6.44 2.24 -0.92
CA ALA A 185 -5.39 2.83 -1.76
C ALA A 185 -4.44 3.79 -1.00
N GLU A 186 -4.37 3.70 0.33
CA GLU A 186 -3.48 4.48 1.21
C GLU A 186 -2.00 4.22 0.91
N ASP A 187 -1.70 3.04 0.40
CA ASP A 187 -0.35 2.62 -0.02
C ASP A 187 0.15 3.36 -1.28
N ARG A 188 -0.75 3.93 -2.10
CA ARG A 188 -0.39 4.61 -3.35
C ARG A 188 0.36 5.92 -3.12
N PRO A 189 -0.19 6.94 -2.42
CA PRO A 189 0.57 8.15 -2.12
C PRO A 189 1.80 7.87 -1.27
N TRP A 190 1.73 6.89 -0.36
CA TRP A 190 2.82 6.48 0.49
C TRP A 190 4.04 5.98 -0.31
N ILE A 191 3.87 5.01 -1.22
CA ILE A 191 4.97 4.47 -2.02
C ILE A 191 5.53 5.51 -3.00
N TRP A 192 4.68 6.38 -3.54
CA TRP A 192 5.11 7.48 -4.39
C TRP A 192 5.97 8.49 -3.63
N LYS A 193 5.57 8.87 -2.40
CA LYS A 193 6.35 9.75 -1.52
C LYS A 193 7.73 9.14 -1.24
N LEU A 194 7.80 7.86 -0.87
CA LEU A 194 9.07 7.17 -0.64
C LEU A 194 9.97 7.20 -1.88
N HIS A 195 9.45 6.90 -3.06
CA HIS A 195 10.26 6.88 -4.28
C HIS A 195 10.69 8.28 -4.74
N ARG A 196 9.95 9.33 -4.41
CA ARG A 196 10.33 10.71 -4.73
C ARG A 196 11.36 11.30 -3.75
N GLU A 197 11.28 10.93 -2.48
CA GLU A 197 11.89 11.71 -1.39
C GLU A 197 12.93 10.95 -0.56
N ALA A 198 12.97 9.61 -0.60
CA ALA A 198 14.06 8.85 0.02
C ALA A 198 15.34 8.92 -0.84
N ASP A 199 16.51 8.70 -0.21
CA ASP A 199 17.79 8.86 -0.87
C ASP A 199 18.26 7.58 -1.55
N SER A 200 17.88 6.41 -1.02
CA SER A 200 18.37 5.12 -1.48
C SER A 200 17.40 3.96 -1.25
N PHE A 201 17.38 3.01 -2.17
CA PHE A 201 16.64 1.77 -2.00
C PHE A 201 17.30 0.60 -2.72
N ALA A 202 16.87 -0.60 -2.38
CA ALA A 202 17.23 -1.80 -3.11
C ALA A 202 16.05 -2.76 -3.23
N VAL A 203 16.13 -3.67 -4.18
CA VAL A 203 15.20 -4.80 -4.30
C VAL A 203 15.98 -6.09 -4.10
N VAL A 204 15.50 -6.97 -3.23
CA VAL A 204 16.08 -8.30 -3.02
C VAL A 204 15.07 -9.38 -3.40
N GLY A 205 15.57 -10.50 -3.94
CA GLY A 205 14.75 -11.64 -4.36
C GLY A 205 14.30 -12.51 -3.18
N LEU A 206 14.00 -11.90 -2.03
CA LEU A 206 13.60 -12.61 -0.82
C LEU A 206 12.11 -12.89 -0.86
N LEU A 207 11.73 -14.16 -0.75
CA LEU A 207 10.36 -14.62 -0.62
C LEU A 207 10.08 -14.99 0.84
N GLY A 208 9.04 -14.43 1.42
CA GLY A 208 8.69 -14.73 2.80
C GLY A 208 7.29 -14.29 3.20
N VAL A 209 6.74 -13.25 2.61
CA VAL A 209 5.35 -12.88 2.84
C VAL A 209 4.44 -13.74 1.94
N HIS A 210 3.47 -14.37 2.56
CA HIS A 210 2.39 -15.12 1.91
C HIS A 210 1.11 -14.29 1.99
N TYR A 211 0.82 -13.60 0.90
CA TYR A 211 -0.34 -12.71 0.77
C TYR A 211 -1.61 -13.51 0.46
N ARG A 212 -2.58 -13.46 1.36
CA ARG A 212 -3.85 -14.19 1.25
C ARG A 212 -4.82 -13.47 0.32
N ARG A 213 -5.34 -14.20 -0.67
CA ARG A 213 -6.37 -13.71 -1.60
C ARG A 213 -7.67 -14.49 -1.42
N GLY A 214 -8.79 -13.85 -1.80
CA GLY A 214 -10.10 -14.47 -1.69
C GLY A 214 -10.71 -14.39 -0.29
N VAL A 215 -10.19 -13.53 0.56
CA VAL A 215 -10.78 -13.19 1.86
C VAL A 215 -12.03 -12.34 1.61
N ALA A 216 -13.19 -12.77 2.10
CA ALA A 216 -14.46 -12.09 1.84
C ALA A 216 -14.50 -10.64 2.38
N SER A 217 -13.78 -10.38 3.48
CA SER A 217 -13.63 -9.05 4.09
C SER A 217 -12.52 -8.21 3.49
N SER A 218 -11.82 -8.71 2.45
CA SER A 218 -10.68 -7.99 1.85
C SER A 218 -11.10 -6.65 1.26
N LEU A 219 -10.41 -5.59 1.66
CA LEU A 219 -10.60 -4.22 1.14
C LEU A 219 -10.50 -4.14 -0.39
N THR A 220 -9.79 -5.04 -1.03
CA THR A 220 -9.66 -5.07 -2.50
C THR A 220 -10.90 -5.61 -3.22
N GLN A 221 -11.83 -6.25 -2.50
CA GLN A 221 -13.03 -6.91 -3.08
C GLN A 221 -14.34 -6.18 -2.76
N ILE A 222 -14.34 -5.25 -1.83
CA ILE A 222 -15.55 -4.47 -1.50
C ILE A 222 -16.05 -3.67 -2.72
N GLY A 223 -17.37 -3.54 -2.86
CA GLY A 223 -18.02 -2.79 -3.95
C GLY A 223 -18.64 -1.47 -3.50
N ASP A 224 -18.26 -0.95 -2.33
CA ASP A 224 -18.84 0.25 -1.73
C ASP A 224 -18.01 1.52 -1.97
N VAL A 225 -18.45 2.64 -1.38
CA VAL A 225 -17.88 3.97 -1.54
C VAL A 225 -16.40 4.06 -1.14
N ARG A 226 -15.92 3.20 -0.23
CA ARG A 226 -14.51 3.19 0.21
C ARG A 226 -13.55 2.92 -0.95
N GLN A 227 -13.99 2.14 -1.94
CA GLN A 227 -13.17 1.90 -3.15
C GLN A 227 -12.95 3.15 -4.00
N LEU A 228 -13.67 4.24 -3.77
CA LEU A 228 -13.50 5.49 -4.50
C LEU A 228 -12.32 6.34 -3.98
N ASP A 229 -11.74 5.97 -2.84
CA ASP A 229 -10.60 6.68 -2.25
C ASP A 229 -9.36 6.69 -3.14
N PHE A 230 -9.25 5.76 -4.11
CA PHE A 230 -8.17 5.82 -5.10
C PHE A 230 -8.15 7.16 -5.88
N ILE A 231 -9.31 7.82 -6.03
CA ILE A 231 -9.40 9.13 -6.67
C ILE A 231 -8.64 10.18 -5.84
N ARG A 232 -8.90 10.25 -4.53
CA ARG A 232 -8.20 11.16 -3.61
C ARG A 232 -6.72 10.82 -3.51
N ALA A 233 -6.40 9.53 -3.41
CA ALA A 233 -5.03 9.03 -3.34
C ALA A 233 -4.21 9.44 -4.56
N PHE A 234 -4.74 9.29 -5.76
CA PHE A 234 -4.02 9.67 -6.97
C PHE A 234 -4.12 11.16 -7.31
N ASP A 235 -5.17 11.88 -6.89
CA ASP A 235 -5.17 13.34 -6.95
C ASP A 235 -3.98 13.89 -6.14
N GLN A 236 -3.74 13.37 -4.93
CA GLN A 236 -2.56 13.70 -4.11
C GLN A 236 -1.26 13.37 -4.84
N VAL A 237 -1.12 12.15 -5.38
CA VAL A 237 0.09 11.74 -6.12
C VAL A 237 0.39 12.68 -7.29
N VAL A 238 -0.61 13.02 -8.10
CA VAL A 238 -0.44 13.93 -9.25
C VAL A 238 -0.08 15.33 -8.78
N GLU A 239 -0.76 15.86 -7.77
CA GLU A 239 -0.51 17.19 -7.21
C GLU A 239 0.90 17.33 -6.63
N GLU A 240 1.33 16.35 -5.82
CA GLU A 240 2.68 16.33 -5.23
C GLU A 240 3.77 16.13 -6.31
N THR A 241 3.52 15.27 -7.30
CA THR A 241 4.46 15.06 -8.41
C THR A 241 4.57 16.28 -9.31
N ALA A 242 3.49 17.05 -9.49
CA ALA A 242 3.52 18.29 -10.26
C ALA A 242 4.38 19.40 -9.61
N ARG A 243 4.59 19.32 -8.27
CA ARG A 243 5.48 20.25 -7.54
C ARG A 243 6.92 19.74 -7.42
N ASP A 244 7.19 18.53 -7.89
CA ASP A 244 8.52 17.92 -7.81
C ASP A 244 9.51 18.62 -8.78
N PRO A 245 10.78 18.84 -8.41
CA PRO A 245 11.78 19.41 -9.32
C PRO A 245 11.93 18.64 -10.64
N GLU A 246 11.63 17.33 -10.63
CA GLU A 246 11.66 16.48 -11.83
C GLU A 246 10.25 16.21 -12.40
N ALA A 247 9.28 17.09 -12.16
CA ALA A 247 7.89 16.90 -12.61
C ALA A 247 7.78 16.48 -14.08
N GLY A 248 8.56 17.10 -14.96
CA GLY A 248 8.56 16.78 -16.39
C GLY A 248 8.89 15.32 -16.72
N ARG A 249 9.67 14.65 -15.86
CA ARG A 249 10.03 13.22 -16.01
C ARG A 249 9.01 12.29 -15.32
N LEU A 250 8.49 12.69 -14.15
CA LEU A 250 7.75 11.81 -13.26
C LEU A 250 6.24 11.88 -13.48
N LEU A 251 5.72 13.06 -13.85
CA LEU A 251 4.28 13.31 -13.98
C LEU A 251 3.60 12.43 -15.05
N PRO A 252 4.22 12.14 -16.22
CA PRO A 252 3.65 11.20 -17.18
C PRO A 252 3.38 9.82 -16.57
N LYS A 253 4.26 9.33 -15.69
CA LYS A 253 4.06 8.07 -14.98
C LYS A 253 2.89 8.13 -14.00
N ALA A 254 2.80 9.21 -13.20
CA ALA A 254 1.71 9.41 -12.24
C ALA A 254 0.35 9.43 -12.95
N VAL A 255 0.22 10.23 -14.01
CA VAL A 255 -1.00 10.34 -14.81
C VAL A 255 -1.35 8.99 -15.46
N ARG A 256 -0.35 8.28 -16.03
CA ARG A 256 -0.57 6.98 -16.66
C ARG A 256 -1.06 5.94 -15.65
N THR A 257 -0.44 5.86 -14.48
CA THR A 257 -0.87 4.91 -13.43
C THR A 257 -2.28 5.24 -12.95
N TYR A 258 -2.59 6.52 -12.75
CA TYR A 258 -3.94 6.95 -12.40
C TYR A 258 -4.98 6.57 -13.47
N CYS A 259 -4.69 6.82 -14.74
CA CYS A 259 -5.55 6.40 -15.86
C CYS A 259 -5.74 4.87 -15.90
N ALA A 260 -4.70 4.09 -15.64
CA ALA A 260 -4.77 2.63 -15.58
C ALA A 260 -5.68 2.13 -14.45
N ILE A 261 -5.60 2.73 -13.26
CA ILE A 261 -6.48 2.40 -12.13
C ILE A 261 -7.94 2.81 -12.42
N MET A 262 -8.16 3.99 -13.02
CA MET A 262 -9.50 4.39 -13.45
C MET A 262 -10.11 3.37 -14.43
N THR A 263 -9.36 2.94 -15.43
CA THR A 263 -9.85 1.97 -16.43
C THR A 263 -10.11 0.60 -15.81
N HIS A 264 -9.31 0.18 -14.83
CA HIS A 264 -9.56 -1.05 -14.06
C HIS A 264 -10.90 -1.00 -13.32
N HIS A 265 -11.16 0.06 -12.54
CA HIS A 265 -12.42 0.21 -11.80
C HIS A 265 -13.63 0.41 -12.72
N LEU A 266 -13.45 1.11 -13.84
CA LEU A 266 -14.50 1.27 -14.85
C LEU A 266 -14.80 -0.04 -15.60
N GLY A 267 -13.80 -0.89 -15.81
CA GLY A 267 -13.94 -2.20 -16.46
C GLY A 267 -14.61 -3.26 -15.57
N THR A 268 -14.60 -3.05 -14.26
CA THR A 268 -15.26 -3.93 -13.26
C THR A 268 -16.40 -3.21 -12.54
N ILE A 269 -17.06 -2.31 -13.24
CA ILE A 269 -18.04 -1.37 -12.62
C ILE A 269 -19.31 -2.09 -12.13
N GLU A 270 -19.63 -3.24 -12.65
CA GLU A 270 -20.77 -4.08 -12.27
C GLU A 270 -20.67 -4.62 -10.83
N ARG A 271 -19.46 -4.67 -10.24
CA ARG A 271 -19.25 -5.06 -8.85
C ARG A 271 -19.74 -4.02 -7.84
N PHE A 272 -19.94 -2.77 -8.29
CA PHE A 272 -20.35 -1.66 -7.44
C PHE A 272 -21.87 -1.52 -7.40
N GLU A 273 -22.39 -1.09 -6.27
CA GLU A 273 -23.77 -0.65 -6.17
C GLU A 273 -24.07 0.45 -7.20
N PRO A 274 -25.29 0.52 -7.75
CA PRO A 274 -25.64 1.48 -8.82
C PRO A 274 -25.35 2.94 -8.47
N ALA A 275 -25.51 3.34 -7.21
CA ALA A 275 -25.20 4.68 -6.73
C ALA A 275 -23.70 4.95 -6.75
N VAL A 276 -22.90 4.02 -6.23
CA VAL A 276 -21.44 4.08 -6.21
C VAL A 276 -20.87 4.05 -7.62
N ALA A 277 -21.41 3.22 -8.52
CA ALA A 277 -21.03 3.18 -9.93
C ALA A 277 -21.27 4.51 -10.66
N ARG A 278 -22.38 5.22 -10.36
CA ARG A 278 -22.61 6.57 -10.88
C ARG A 278 -21.59 7.57 -10.33
N GLN A 279 -21.31 7.50 -9.02
CA GLN A 279 -20.33 8.37 -8.36
C GLN A 279 -18.92 8.13 -8.91
N LEU A 280 -18.49 6.88 -9.10
CA LEU A 280 -17.22 6.50 -9.72
C LEU A 280 -17.05 7.19 -11.08
N ARG A 281 -18.06 7.09 -11.97
CA ARG A 281 -17.99 7.74 -13.30
C ARG A 281 -17.85 9.26 -13.20
N SER A 282 -18.59 9.88 -12.28
CA SER A 282 -18.54 11.33 -12.05
C SER A 282 -17.18 11.79 -11.52
N LEU A 283 -16.64 11.09 -10.54
CA LEU A 283 -15.34 11.38 -9.95
C LEU A 283 -14.20 11.17 -10.95
N CYS A 284 -14.21 10.07 -11.73
CA CYS A 284 -13.24 9.86 -12.81
C CYS A 284 -13.30 10.99 -13.84
N ALA A 285 -14.51 11.42 -14.27
CA ALA A 285 -14.66 12.53 -15.20
C ALA A 285 -14.11 13.85 -14.65
N ALA A 286 -14.34 14.13 -13.36
CA ALA A 286 -13.82 15.31 -12.70
C ALA A 286 -12.29 15.26 -12.56
N ALA A 287 -11.72 14.11 -12.18
CA ALA A 287 -10.29 13.92 -12.07
C ALA A 287 -9.56 14.09 -13.41
N LEU A 288 -10.08 13.49 -14.51
CA LEU A 288 -9.53 13.66 -15.85
C LEU A 288 -9.50 15.12 -16.32
N ARG A 289 -10.44 15.95 -15.86
CA ARG A 289 -10.45 17.39 -16.17
C ARG A 289 -9.47 18.21 -15.33
N ARG A 290 -9.14 17.75 -14.12
CA ARG A 290 -8.17 18.42 -13.22
C ARG A 290 -6.72 18.09 -13.58
N MET A 291 -6.46 16.93 -14.18
CA MET A 291 -5.09 16.54 -14.57
C MET A 291 -4.46 17.58 -15.51
N PRO A 292 -3.12 17.72 -15.51
CA PRO A 292 -2.40 18.49 -16.53
C PRO A 292 -2.77 17.99 -17.93
N GLN A 293 -3.36 18.85 -18.77
CA GLN A 293 -4.04 18.41 -19.98
C GLN A 293 -3.11 18.02 -21.12
N ASP A 294 -1.94 18.62 -21.19
CA ASP A 294 -0.83 18.28 -22.08
C ASP A 294 -0.30 16.86 -21.78
N VAL A 295 0.04 16.61 -20.52
CA VAL A 295 0.51 15.28 -20.07
C VAL A 295 -0.58 14.22 -20.26
N LEU A 296 -1.84 14.53 -19.94
CA LEU A 296 -2.95 13.63 -20.14
C LEU A 296 -3.15 13.26 -21.62
N ALA A 297 -2.97 14.20 -22.54
CA ALA A 297 -3.06 13.96 -23.98
C ALA A 297 -1.97 12.99 -24.43
N GLU A 298 -0.69 13.23 -24.08
CA GLU A 298 0.43 12.33 -24.37
C GLU A 298 0.19 10.91 -23.82
N VAL A 299 -0.25 10.83 -22.57
CA VAL A 299 -0.54 9.54 -21.93
C VAL A 299 -1.65 8.80 -22.67
N MET A 300 -2.75 9.47 -23.01
CA MET A 300 -3.85 8.85 -23.74
C MET A 300 -3.47 8.39 -25.16
N ASP A 301 -2.56 9.10 -25.82
CA ASP A 301 -2.10 8.73 -27.15
C ASP A 301 -1.11 7.55 -27.15
N SER A 302 -0.42 7.35 -26.01
CA SER A 302 0.50 6.23 -25.81
C SER A 302 -0.17 4.98 -25.18
N MET A 303 -1.44 5.09 -24.74
CA MET A 303 -2.19 3.95 -24.18
C MET A 303 -2.80 3.09 -25.29
N ASP A 304 -3.20 1.85 -24.92
CA ASP A 304 -4.03 1.05 -25.82
C ASP A 304 -5.37 1.75 -26.13
N THR A 305 -5.86 1.51 -27.35
CA THR A 305 -7.01 2.21 -27.94
C THR A 305 -8.29 2.04 -27.09
N GLU A 306 -8.51 0.88 -26.50
CA GLU A 306 -9.70 0.58 -25.71
C GLU A 306 -9.75 1.42 -24.42
N ARG A 307 -8.63 1.43 -23.67
CA ARG A 307 -8.49 2.25 -22.45
C ARG A 307 -8.60 3.73 -22.76
N ALA A 308 -7.89 4.22 -23.76
CA ALA A 308 -7.96 5.61 -24.20
C ALA A 308 -9.39 6.02 -24.59
N SER A 309 -10.11 5.17 -25.35
CA SER A 309 -11.51 5.41 -25.72
C SER A 309 -12.43 5.47 -24.51
N THR A 310 -12.24 4.58 -23.55
CA THR A 310 -13.02 4.57 -22.29
C THR A 310 -12.85 5.87 -21.53
N LEU A 311 -11.60 6.33 -21.35
CA LEU A 311 -11.31 7.58 -20.64
C LEU A 311 -11.85 8.81 -21.38
N ARG A 312 -11.69 8.88 -22.72
CA ARG A 312 -12.27 9.95 -23.55
C ARG A 312 -13.79 10.03 -23.42
N ARG A 313 -14.48 8.88 -23.42
CA ARG A 313 -15.93 8.78 -23.22
C ARG A 313 -16.37 9.26 -21.84
N VAL A 314 -15.65 8.87 -20.78
CA VAL A 314 -15.94 9.29 -19.41
C VAL A 314 -15.69 10.78 -19.23
N ARG A 315 -14.59 11.34 -19.75
CA ARG A 315 -14.24 12.76 -19.67
C ARG A 315 -15.32 13.69 -20.28
N ARG A 316 -16.01 13.25 -21.34
CA ARG A 316 -17.08 14.02 -22.03
C ARG A 316 -18.40 14.06 -21.25
N ARG A 317 -18.58 13.27 -20.18
CA ARG A 317 -19.81 13.27 -19.40
C ARG A 317 -19.95 14.60 -18.64
N PRO A 318 -21.16 15.19 -18.60
CA PRO A 318 -21.43 16.34 -17.73
C PRO A 318 -21.17 15.94 -16.27
N THR A 319 -20.56 16.83 -15.50
CA THR A 319 -20.55 16.69 -14.03
C THR A 319 -21.99 16.88 -13.57
N ALA A 320 -22.55 15.89 -12.88
CA ALA A 320 -23.76 16.12 -12.09
C ALA A 320 -23.47 17.31 -11.17
N ALA A 321 -24.35 18.32 -11.20
CA ALA A 321 -24.27 19.47 -10.33
C ALA A 321 -24.05 19.00 -8.88
N ARG A 322 -23.15 19.66 -8.15
CA ARG A 322 -22.88 19.41 -6.73
C ARG A 322 -24.23 19.39 -5.99
N SER A 323 -24.78 18.21 -5.74
CA SER A 323 -25.73 18.07 -4.65
C SER A 323 -24.91 18.27 -3.39
N ALA A 324 -25.14 19.38 -2.72
CA ALA A 324 -24.58 19.71 -1.44
C ALA A 324 -24.84 18.53 -0.50
N VAL A 325 -23.79 17.84 -0.10
CA VAL A 325 -23.79 17.07 1.14
C VAL A 325 -23.29 18.05 2.18
N ALA A 326 -24.24 18.72 2.82
CA ALA A 326 -24.04 19.35 4.10
C ALA A 326 -24.11 18.23 5.18
N VAL A 327 -23.15 18.35 6.11
CA VAL A 327 -23.02 17.68 7.42
C VAL A 327 -22.51 16.25 7.39
#